data_07c8e3385709544155b9aead2fa6e982
#
_entry.id   07c8e3385709544155b9aead2fa6e982
#
_cell.length_a   1.000
_cell.length_b   1.000
_cell.length_c   1.000
_cell.angle_alpha   90.00
_cell.angle_beta   90.00
_cell.angle_gamma   90.00
#
_symmetry.space_group_name_H-M   'P 1'
#
loop_
_entity.id
_entity.type
_entity.pdbx_description
1 polymer ?
#
loop_
_entity_poly.entity_id
_entity_poly.type
_entity_poly.pdbx_seq_one_letter_code
_entity_poly.pdbx_strand_id
1 'polypeptide(L)'
;MRLDFHTHGKLAKKLPFSTAYTDWLFGEARRAGLDALCLTEHFNTLQFADVYGYIASVSRRIGDTLELENGLRVFPGMETDVAEGGHILSIGPLEAILELNRRLESHKEKGDFLPFSRLMELLDQ
;
A
#
# COMPACT_ATOMS: atom_id res chain seq x y z
N MET A 1 -4.47 3.08 21.00
CA MET A 1 -4.04 3.27 19.60
C MET A 1 -5.23 3.06 18.67
N ARG A 2 -5.41 3.96 17.72
CA ARG A 2 -6.43 3.84 16.68
C ARG A 2 -5.76 3.54 15.35
N LEU A 3 -6.15 2.45 14.72
CA LEU A 3 -5.53 1.92 13.52
C LEU A 3 -6.58 1.61 12.46
N ASP A 4 -6.32 2.04 11.20
CA ASP A 4 -7.10 1.62 10.03
C ASP A 4 -6.27 0.60 9.24
N PHE A 5 -6.85 -0.58 8.97
CA PHE A 5 -6.15 -1.67 8.28
C PHE A 5 -6.26 -1.62 6.76
N HIS A 6 -7.09 -0.74 6.21
CA HIS A 6 -7.33 -0.75 4.76
C HIS A 6 -7.49 0.68 4.24
N THR A 7 -6.40 1.26 3.74
CA THR A 7 -6.37 2.64 3.24
C THR A 7 -5.59 2.71 1.94
N HIS A 8 -5.99 3.62 1.06
CA HIS A 8 -5.30 3.88 -0.21
C HIS A 8 -4.71 5.28 -0.21
N GLY A 9 -3.49 5.41 -0.72
CA GLY A 9 -2.76 6.68 -0.80
C GLY A 9 -3.14 7.53 -2.01
N LYS A 10 -3.98 6.99 -2.91
CA LYS A 10 -4.46 7.68 -4.11
C LYS A 10 -5.97 7.67 -4.14
N LEU A 11 -6.55 8.66 -4.83
CA LEU A 11 -8.00 8.75 -5.00
C LEU A 11 -8.54 7.57 -5.82
N ALA A 12 -7.84 7.20 -6.91
CA ALA A 12 -8.22 6.07 -7.74
C ALA A 12 -6.97 5.47 -8.40
N LYS A 13 -6.99 4.15 -8.63
CA LYS A 13 -5.82 3.42 -9.13
C LYS A 13 -5.39 3.82 -10.54
N LYS A 14 -6.31 4.31 -11.38
CA LYS A 14 -6.02 4.72 -12.76
C LYS A 14 -5.58 6.17 -12.88
N LEU A 15 -5.66 6.95 -11.80
CA LEU A 15 -5.22 8.34 -11.80
C LEU A 15 -3.72 8.43 -11.51
N PRO A 16 -3.02 9.48 -12.02
CA PRO A 16 -1.65 9.73 -11.63
C PRO A 16 -1.52 9.96 -10.13
N PHE A 17 -0.36 9.64 -9.59
CA PHE A 17 -0.05 9.91 -8.19
C PHE A 17 -0.03 11.42 -7.93
N SER A 18 -0.59 11.83 -6.79
CA SER A 18 -0.62 13.24 -6.36
C SER A 18 -0.10 13.36 -4.93
N THR A 19 1.01 14.06 -4.74
CA THR A 19 1.56 14.32 -3.41
C THR A 19 0.59 15.14 -2.58
N ALA A 20 -0.12 16.08 -3.20
CA ALA A 20 -1.11 16.92 -2.51
C ALA A 20 -2.25 16.08 -1.94
N TYR A 21 -2.75 15.11 -2.68
CA TYR A 21 -3.81 14.22 -2.20
C TYR A 21 -3.31 13.34 -1.04
N THR A 22 -2.11 12.78 -1.18
CA THR A 22 -1.52 11.93 -0.14
C THR A 22 -1.30 12.72 1.15
N ASP A 23 -0.77 13.92 1.06
CA ASP A 23 -0.58 14.79 2.22
C ASP A 23 -1.90 15.13 2.89
N TRP A 24 -2.92 15.45 2.10
CA TRP A 24 -4.26 15.73 2.61
C TRP A 24 -4.83 14.52 3.35
N LEU A 25 -4.72 13.34 2.74
CA LEU A 25 -5.24 12.09 3.34
C LEU A 25 -4.61 11.83 4.70
N PHE A 26 -3.29 11.92 4.79
CA PHE A 26 -2.58 11.65 6.04
C PHE A 26 -2.87 12.73 7.10
N GLY A 27 -3.04 13.97 6.68
CA GLY A 27 -3.46 15.05 7.57
C GLY A 27 -4.85 14.80 8.13
N GLU A 28 -5.79 14.39 7.28
CA GLU A 28 -7.16 14.08 7.69
C GLU A 28 -7.21 12.85 8.62
N ALA A 29 -6.41 11.82 8.33
CA ALA A 29 -6.32 10.64 9.18
C ALA A 29 -5.89 11.03 10.61
N ARG A 30 -4.89 11.89 10.73
CA ARG A 30 -4.40 12.34 12.03
C ARG A 30 -5.42 13.22 12.73
N ARG A 31 -6.09 14.12 12.01
CA ARG A 31 -7.16 14.96 12.56
C ARG A 31 -8.34 14.11 13.05
N ALA A 32 -8.63 13.00 12.39
CA ALA A 32 -9.69 12.08 12.81
C ALA A 32 -9.31 11.23 14.02
N GLY A 33 -8.08 11.36 14.51
CA GLY A 33 -7.63 10.66 15.71
C GLY A 33 -6.95 9.31 15.45
N LEU A 34 -6.59 9.01 14.20
CA LEU A 34 -5.83 7.79 13.91
C LEU A 34 -4.37 7.96 14.34
N ASP A 35 -3.83 6.94 14.99
CA ASP A 35 -2.41 6.87 15.35
C ASP A 35 -1.60 6.19 14.26
N ALA A 36 -2.22 5.26 13.54
CA ALA A 36 -1.57 4.51 12.48
C ALA A 36 -2.58 4.07 11.43
N LEU A 37 -2.09 3.76 10.23
CA LEU A 37 -2.89 3.11 9.20
C LEU A 37 -2.02 2.12 8.42
N CYS A 38 -2.67 1.11 7.84
CA CYS A 38 -2.03 0.21 6.89
C CYS A 38 -2.35 0.75 5.50
N LEU A 39 -1.32 1.18 4.78
CA LEU A 39 -1.50 1.66 3.43
C LEU A 39 -1.51 0.45 2.50
N THR A 40 -2.71 -0.07 2.25
CA THR A 40 -2.91 -1.25 1.40
C THR A 40 -3.38 -0.81 0.02
N GLU A 41 -2.48 -0.11 -0.69
CA GLU A 41 -2.77 0.40 -2.03
C GLU A 41 -3.02 -0.75 -3.00
N HIS A 42 -3.87 -0.52 -4.00
CA HIS A 42 -4.10 -1.51 -5.06
C HIS A 42 -2.78 -1.88 -5.74
N PHE A 43 -2.51 -3.18 -5.90
CA PHE A 43 -1.25 -3.66 -6.49
C PHE A 43 -1.06 -3.19 -7.93
N ASN A 44 -2.16 -2.94 -8.63
CA ASN A 44 -2.16 -2.49 -10.03
C ASN A 44 -2.44 -0.99 -10.17
N THR A 45 -2.27 -0.22 -9.10
CA THR A 45 -2.40 1.23 -9.17
C THR A 45 -1.27 1.83 -10.01
N LEU A 46 -1.59 2.87 -10.77
CA LEU A 46 -0.60 3.61 -11.53
C LEU A 46 0.42 4.22 -10.57
N GLN A 47 1.71 4.06 -10.87
CA GLN A 47 2.81 4.62 -10.08
C GLN A 47 2.87 4.10 -8.63
N PHE A 48 2.61 2.81 -8.44
CA PHE A 48 2.65 2.19 -7.10
C PHE A 48 3.96 2.51 -6.35
N ALA A 49 5.10 2.30 -7.01
CA ALA A 49 6.40 2.56 -6.39
C ALA A 49 6.62 4.04 -6.06
N ASP A 50 6.07 4.96 -6.87
CA ASP A 50 6.19 6.39 -6.63
C ASP A 50 5.43 6.82 -5.38
N VAL A 51 4.28 6.22 -5.10
CA VAL A 51 3.51 6.48 -3.87
C VAL A 51 4.39 6.20 -2.67
N TYR A 52 4.97 5.01 -2.60
CA TYR A 52 5.82 4.62 -1.48
C TYR A 52 7.14 5.39 -1.45
N GLY A 53 7.72 5.68 -2.61
CA GLY A 53 8.93 6.50 -2.69
C GLY A 53 8.72 7.88 -2.07
N TYR A 54 7.59 8.52 -2.37
CA TYR A 54 7.26 9.81 -1.77
C TYR A 54 7.08 9.69 -0.25
N ILE A 55 6.28 8.73 0.21
CA ILE A 55 6.01 8.56 1.63
C ILE A 55 7.31 8.31 2.39
N ALA A 56 8.19 7.45 1.87
CA ALA A 56 9.49 7.20 2.49
C ALA A 56 10.35 8.45 2.57
N SER A 57 10.26 9.33 1.55
CA SER A 57 11.06 10.57 1.51
C SER A 57 10.65 11.60 2.55
N VAL A 58 9.39 11.56 3.01
CA VAL A 58 8.84 12.53 3.99
C VAL A 58 8.60 11.91 5.36
N SER A 59 9.11 10.72 5.61
CA SER A 59 8.89 10.00 6.85
C SER A 59 10.21 9.51 7.44
N ARG A 60 10.15 9.07 8.71
CA ARG A 60 11.25 8.43 9.40
C ARG A 60 10.93 6.94 9.56
N ARG A 61 11.89 6.09 9.24
CA ARG A 61 11.69 4.66 9.37
C ARG A 61 11.84 4.23 10.84
N ILE A 62 10.83 3.51 11.34
CA ILE A 62 10.83 2.94 12.68
C ILE A 62 10.47 1.46 12.57
N GLY A 63 11.49 0.58 12.64
CA GLY A 63 11.29 -0.84 12.37
C GLY A 63 10.76 -1.05 10.95
N ASP A 64 9.62 -1.70 10.81
CA ASP A 64 8.97 -1.94 9.53
C ASP A 64 7.91 -0.90 9.19
N THR A 65 7.84 0.19 9.95
CA THR A 65 6.85 1.26 9.75
C THR A 65 7.51 2.56 9.32
N LEU A 66 6.70 3.46 8.78
CA LEU A 66 7.12 4.81 8.40
C LEU A 66 6.35 5.80 9.26
N GLU A 67 7.07 6.67 9.99
CA GLU A 67 6.44 7.69 10.82
C GLU A 67 6.53 9.05 10.13
N LEU A 68 5.37 9.65 9.88
CA LEU A 68 5.27 10.97 9.28
C LEU A 68 5.54 12.06 10.32
N GLU A 69 5.83 13.26 9.85
CA GLU A 69 6.13 14.41 10.71
C GLU A 69 4.99 14.73 11.69
N ASN A 70 3.74 14.48 11.27
CA ASN A 70 2.57 14.71 12.15
C ASN A 70 2.34 13.58 13.16
N GLY A 71 3.22 12.58 13.21
CA GLY A 71 3.15 11.48 14.16
C GLY A 71 2.36 10.26 13.68
N LEU A 72 1.73 10.33 12.51
CA LEU A 72 1.01 9.19 11.95
C LEU A 72 2.00 8.11 11.52
N ARG A 73 1.75 6.86 11.93
CA ARG A 73 2.53 5.70 11.47
C ARG A 73 1.85 5.03 10.30
N VAL A 74 2.63 4.74 9.27
CA VAL A 74 2.16 4.04 8.09
C VAL A 74 2.80 2.67 8.04
N PHE A 75 1.96 1.62 8.02
CA PHE A 75 2.39 0.24 7.80
C PHE A 75 2.31 -0.03 6.31
N PRO A 76 3.44 -0.32 5.63
CA PRO A 76 3.40 -0.61 4.21
C PRO A 76 2.59 -1.86 3.92
N GLY A 77 1.83 -1.83 2.85
CA GLY A 77 0.98 -2.96 2.46
C GLY A 77 0.55 -2.86 1.01
N MET A 78 -0.27 -3.80 0.60
CA MET A 78 -0.76 -3.88 -0.77
C MET A 78 -2.04 -4.68 -0.81
N GLU A 79 -3.02 -4.23 -1.60
CA GLU A 79 -4.23 -4.97 -1.90
C GLU A 79 -4.05 -5.65 -3.25
N THR A 80 -4.13 -6.98 -3.28
CA THR A 80 -3.92 -7.79 -4.48
C THR A 80 -5.21 -8.48 -4.88
N ASP A 81 -5.62 -8.29 -6.14
CA ASP A 81 -6.76 -9.01 -6.71
C ASP A 81 -6.31 -10.41 -7.12
N VAL A 82 -7.15 -11.40 -6.87
CA VAL A 82 -6.91 -12.78 -7.29
C VAL A 82 -7.91 -13.22 -8.35
N ALA A 83 -7.54 -14.26 -9.11
CA ALA A 83 -8.34 -14.72 -10.24
C ALA A 83 -9.76 -15.13 -9.85
N GLU A 84 -9.94 -15.60 -8.63
CA GLU A 84 -11.25 -16.03 -8.12
C GLU A 84 -12.19 -14.85 -7.77
N GLY A 85 -11.70 -13.61 -7.86
CA GLY A 85 -12.51 -12.42 -7.65
C GLY A 85 -12.41 -11.78 -6.27
N GLY A 86 -11.55 -12.32 -5.40
CA GLY A 86 -11.33 -11.74 -4.07
C GLY A 86 -10.15 -10.77 -4.03
N HIS A 87 -9.96 -10.16 -2.86
CA HIS A 87 -8.83 -9.26 -2.58
C HIS A 87 -8.06 -9.77 -1.37
N ILE A 88 -6.73 -9.71 -1.43
CA ILE A 88 -5.85 -10.09 -0.33
C ILE A 88 -5.07 -8.86 0.10
N LEU A 89 -5.11 -8.54 1.39
CA LEU A 89 -4.33 -7.47 1.98
C LEU A 89 -3.01 -8.06 2.51
N SER A 90 -1.90 -7.54 2.03
CA SER A 90 -0.56 -7.91 2.49
C SER A 90 0.05 -6.73 3.23
N ILE A 91 0.63 -6.98 4.40
CA ILE A 91 1.27 -5.95 5.23
C ILE A 91 2.65 -6.45 5.61
N GLY A 92 3.67 -5.62 5.44
CA GLY A 92 5.03 -6.03 5.76
C GLY A 92 6.04 -4.90 5.54
N PRO A 93 7.33 -5.21 5.61
CA PRO A 93 8.37 -4.22 5.35
C PRO A 93 8.27 -3.63 3.95
N LEU A 94 8.63 -2.35 3.82
CA LEU A 94 8.52 -1.63 2.55
C LEU A 94 9.20 -2.38 1.39
N GLU A 95 10.40 -2.89 1.62
CA GLU A 95 11.16 -3.60 0.57
C GLU A 95 10.44 -4.87 0.11
N ALA A 96 9.82 -5.59 1.05
CA ALA A 96 9.07 -6.80 0.72
C ALA A 96 7.82 -6.48 -0.10
N ILE A 97 7.12 -5.40 0.25
CA ILE A 97 5.92 -4.96 -0.48
C ILE A 97 6.30 -4.51 -1.90
N LEU A 98 7.36 -3.73 -2.05
CA LEU A 98 7.81 -3.29 -3.37
C LEU A 98 8.28 -4.47 -4.25
N GLU A 99 8.99 -5.43 -3.65
CA GLU A 99 9.42 -6.63 -4.38
C GLU A 99 8.22 -7.49 -4.80
N LEU A 100 7.24 -7.67 -3.92
CA LEU A 100 6.02 -8.40 -4.27
C LEU A 100 5.29 -7.72 -5.42
N ASN A 101 5.15 -6.39 -5.38
CA ASN A 101 4.54 -5.63 -6.46
C ASN A 101 5.29 -5.84 -7.79
N ARG A 102 6.62 -5.82 -7.75
CA ARG A 102 7.45 -6.06 -8.93
C ARG A 102 7.22 -7.45 -9.52
N ARG A 103 7.11 -8.47 -8.68
CA ARG A 103 6.86 -9.86 -9.12
C ARG A 103 5.48 -10.03 -9.74
N LEU A 104 4.54 -9.15 -9.41
CA LEU A 104 3.17 -9.21 -9.93
C LEU A 104 2.97 -8.37 -11.20
N GLU A 105 4.03 -7.82 -11.78
CA GLU A 105 3.94 -6.88 -12.90
C GLU A 105 3.14 -7.46 -14.09
N SER A 106 3.34 -8.73 -14.41
CA SER A 106 2.63 -9.39 -15.53
C SER A 106 1.21 -9.84 -15.16
N HIS A 107 0.77 -9.61 -13.93
CA HIS A 107 -0.51 -10.09 -13.41
C HIS A 107 -1.47 -8.95 -13.00
N LYS A 108 -1.22 -7.73 -13.49
CA LYS A 108 -1.97 -6.53 -13.08
C LYS A 108 -3.27 -6.30 -13.83
N GLU A 109 -3.43 -6.91 -15.00
CA GLU A 109 -4.64 -6.76 -15.80
C GLU A 109 -5.66 -7.83 -15.45
N LYS A 110 -6.96 -7.45 -15.51
CA LYS A 110 -8.04 -8.41 -15.32
C LYS A 110 -7.91 -9.50 -16.38
N GLY A 111 -7.95 -10.74 -15.95
CA GLY A 111 -7.68 -11.90 -16.81
C GLY A 111 -6.28 -12.48 -16.63
N ASP A 112 -5.35 -11.67 -16.09
CA ASP A 112 -3.98 -12.09 -15.77
C ASP A 112 -3.73 -12.20 -14.27
N PHE A 113 -4.76 -11.98 -13.44
CA PHE A 113 -4.62 -12.08 -11.97
C PHE A 113 -4.23 -13.49 -11.56
N LEU A 114 -3.29 -13.60 -10.62
CA LEU A 114 -2.89 -14.91 -10.10
C LEU A 114 -4.04 -15.58 -9.36
N PRO A 115 -4.16 -16.92 -9.44
CA PRO A 115 -5.00 -17.66 -8.52
C PRO A 115 -4.50 -17.49 -7.08
N PHE A 116 -5.42 -17.57 -6.12
CA PHE A 116 -5.11 -17.41 -4.69
C PHE A 116 -3.95 -18.30 -4.25
N SER A 117 -3.93 -19.56 -4.66
CA SER A 117 -2.87 -20.50 -4.27
C SER A 117 -1.48 -20.06 -4.75
N ARG A 118 -1.39 -19.49 -5.95
CA ARG A 118 -0.12 -19.01 -6.49
C ARG A 118 0.35 -17.76 -5.76
N LEU A 119 -0.57 -16.88 -5.40
CA LEU A 119 -0.23 -15.70 -4.60
C LEU A 119 0.31 -16.12 -3.23
N MET A 120 -0.31 -17.12 -2.59
CA MET A 120 0.17 -17.62 -1.31
C MET A 120 1.58 -18.20 -1.40
N GLU A 121 1.91 -18.87 -2.48
CA GLU A 121 3.28 -19.36 -2.71
C GLU A 121 4.29 -18.21 -2.77
N LEU A 122 3.93 -17.09 -3.41
CA LEU A 122 4.80 -15.91 -3.46
C LEU A 122 4.97 -15.27 -2.08
N LEU A 123 3.91 -15.23 -1.28
CA LEU A 123 3.95 -14.62 0.06
C LEU A 123 4.79 -15.43 1.05
N ASP A 124 4.95 -16.72 0.81
CA ASP A 124 5.73 -17.61 1.67
C ASP A 124 7.24 -17.56 1.41
N GLN A 125 7.69 -16.75 0.46
CA GLN A 125 9.11 -16.65 0.12
C GLN A 125 9.85 -15.56 0.87
#